data_472e70260af584882fbdb87cef1dcc43
#
_entry.id   472e70260af584882fbdb87cef1dcc43
#
_cell.length_a   1.000
_cell.length_b   1.000
_cell.length_c   1.000
_cell.angle_alpha   90.00
_cell.angle_beta   90.00
_cell.angle_gamma   90.00
#
_symmetry.space_group_name_H-M   'P 1'
#
loop_
_entity.id
_entity.type
_entity.pdbx_description
1 polymer ?
#
loop_
_entity_poly.entity_id
_entity_poly.type
_entity_poly.pdbx_seq_one_letter_code
_entity_poly.pdbx_strand_id
1 'polypeptide(L)'
;KPNFKNIANFLLHRIDPMKPYIMPVNPFENHKDAKSSVVGIKETLRHLKDGKPLGMFPAGEVSTYKDGKLMVDKPWEEGALKVIRKAQVPVVPIYFHAKNSKLFYFLSKINDTLRTAKLPSELLTQKKRVIKVRIGKPISVAEQNEYESIEEYSEFLRKKTYMLANPFEKDNNF
;
A
#
# COMPACT_ATOMS: atom_id res chain seq x y z
N LYS A 1 -2.76 -3.65 -17.48
CA LYS A 1 -3.58 -2.77 -18.34
C LYS A 1 -2.85 -1.44 -18.50
N PRO A 2 -2.90 -0.80 -19.68
CA PRO A 2 -2.08 0.37 -19.98
C PRO A 2 -2.31 1.59 -19.08
N ASN A 3 -3.42 1.65 -18.34
CA ASN A 3 -3.78 2.81 -17.52
C ASN A 3 -3.68 2.57 -16.01
N PHE A 4 -3.29 1.36 -15.57
CA PHE A 4 -3.09 1.07 -14.17
C PHE A 4 -1.75 1.61 -13.70
N LYS A 5 -1.73 2.35 -12.59
CA LYS A 5 -0.50 2.82 -11.92
C LYS A 5 -0.52 2.46 -10.44
N ASN A 6 0.68 2.37 -9.85
CA ASN A 6 0.86 2.24 -8.41
C ASN A 6 1.53 3.49 -7.85
N ILE A 7 1.04 3.97 -6.73
CA ILE A 7 1.81 4.94 -5.93
C ILE A 7 2.95 4.19 -5.29
N ALA A 8 4.17 4.62 -5.55
CA ALA A 8 5.36 4.01 -5.00
C ALA A 8 6.52 5.01 -4.87
N ASN A 9 7.53 4.60 -4.10
CA ASN A 9 8.74 5.38 -3.92
C ASN A 9 9.37 5.73 -5.29
N PHE A 10 9.82 6.98 -5.44
CA PHE A 10 10.45 7.47 -6.68
C PHE A 10 11.66 6.64 -7.13
N LEU A 11 12.33 5.91 -6.23
CA LEU A 11 13.43 5.00 -6.59
C LEU A 11 12.97 3.91 -7.55
N LEU A 12 11.74 3.41 -7.42
CA LEU A 12 11.18 2.42 -8.35
C LEU A 12 10.92 3.02 -9.74
N HIS A 13 10.67 4.32 -9.81
CA HIS A 13 10.49 5.03 -11.07
C HIS A 13 11.81 5.13 -11.88
N ARG A 14 12.97 4.88 -11.26
CA ARG A 14 14.26 4.81 -11.96
C ARG A 14 14.48 3.51 -12.74
N ILE A 15 13.63 2.51 -12.50
CA ILE A 15 13.70 1.20 -13.19
C ILE A 15 12.85 1.33 -14.47
N ASP A 16 13.50 1.40 -15.64
CA ASP A 16 12.85 1.70 -16.91
C ASP A 16 11.58 0.88 -17.21
N PRO A 17 11.56 -0.45 -17.04
CA PRO A 17 10.36 -1.24 -17.26
C PRO A 17 9.20 -0.91 -16.31
N MET A 18 9.47 -0.29 -15.15
CA MET A 18 8.44 0.04 -14.14
C MET A 18 7.88 1.46 -14.31
N LYS A 19 8.61 2.36 -14.95
CA LYS A 19 8.21 3.78 -15.13
C LYS A 19 6.75 3.97 -15.56
N PRO A 20 6.23 3.27 -16.58
CA PRO A 20 4.85 3.46 -17.04
C PRO A 20 3.80 3.13 -15.99
N TYR A 21 4.15 2.30 -15.01
CA TYR A 21 3.24 1.75 -14.00
C TYR A 21 3.39 2.41 -12.62
N ILE A 22 4.34 3.34 -12.47
CA ILE A 22 4.61 4.00 -11.20
C ILE A 22 4.17 5.47 -11.27
N MET A 23 3.43 5.89 -10.25
CA MET A 23 3.22 7.27 -9.88
C MET A 23 4.15 7.56 -8.71
N PRO A 24 5.28 8.26 -8.96
CA PRO A 24 6.31 8.38 -7.94
C PRO A 24 5.88 9.32 -6.82
N VAL A 25 6.16 8.91 -5.58
CA VAL A 25 6.10 9.75 -4.39
C VAL A 25 7.47 9.76 -3.72
N ASN A 26 7.82 10.87 -3.10
CA ASN A 26 9.06 10.97 -2.34
C ASN A 26 8.78 10.80 -0.84
N PRO A 27 9.10 9.65 -0.22
CA PRO A 27 8.86 9.42 1.19
C PRO A 27 9.81 10.20 2.10
N PHE A 28 10.86 10.81 1.54
CA PHE A 28 11.89 11.58 2.26
C PHE A 28 11.64 13.09 2.22
N GLU A 29 10.61 13.54 1.54
CA GLU A 29 10.19 14.94 1.60
C GLU A 29 9.64 15.24 3.00
N ASN A 30 10.54 15.62 3.90
CA ASN A 30 10.17 16.38 5.08
C ASN A 30 9.36 17.59 4.61
N HIS A 31 8.28 17.92 5.28
CA HIS A 31 7.27 18.97 5.07
C HIS A 31 7.72 20.31 4.44
N LYS A 32 8.96 20.45 4.02
CA LYS A 32 9.54 21.66 3.44
C LYS A 32 9.15 21.93 1.97
N ASP A 33 8.74 20.89 1.22
CA ASP A 33 8.27 21.03 -0.16
C ASP A 33 6.78 20.71 -0.30
N ALA A 34 5.95 21.44 0.42
CA ALA A 34 4.49 21.32 0.35
C ALA A 34 3.94 21.43 -1.09
N LYS A 35 4.67 22.12 -1.98
CA LYS A 35 4.29 22.28 -3.39
C LYS A 35 4.38 20.97 -4.18
N SER A 36 5.42 20.16 -4.00
CA SER A 36 5.57 18.88 -4.73
C SER A 36 4.53 17.87 -4.27
N SER A 37 4.26 17.80 -2.97
CA SER A 37 3.22 16.94 -2.39
C SER A 37 1.83 17.29 -2.91
N VAL A 38 1.50 18.60 -3.02
CA VAL A 38 0.22 19.05 -3.57
C VAL A 38 0.06 18.69 -5.04
N VAL A 39 1.13 18.80 -5.83
CA VAL A 39 1.12 18.42 -7.25
C VAL A 39 0.85 16.93 -7.40
N GLY A 40 1.55 16.08 -6.65
CA GLY A 40 1.37 14.63 -6.67
C GLY A 40 -0.07 14.20 -6.29
N ILE A 41 -0.65 14.84 -5.27
CA ILE A 41 -2.05 14.60 -4.88
C ILE A 41 -3.01 15.00 -6.00
N LYS A 42 -2.82 16.16 -6.62
CA LYS A 42 -3.66 16.61 -7.75
C LYS A 42 -3.58 15.67 -8.94
N GLU A 43 -2.40 15.18 -9.29
CA GLU A 43 -2.21 14.21 -10.36
C GLU A 43 -2.89 12.89 -10.05
N THR A 44 -2.78 12.41 -8.81
CA THR A 44 -3.46 11.21 -8.32
C THR A 44 -4.98 11.32 -8.46
N LEU A 45 -5.56 12.41 -7.96
CA LEU A 45 -6.99 12.64 -8.03
C LEU A 45 -7.48 12.80 -9.47
N ARG A 46 -6.71 13.45 -10.34
CA ARG A 46 -7.03 13.56 -11.76
C ARG A 46 -7.01 12.19 -12.43
N HIS A 47 -6.00 11.36 -12.17
CA HIS A 47 -5.89 10.00 -12.70
C HIS A 47 -7.13 9.16 -12.35
N LEU A 48 -7.58 9.23 -11.10
CA LEU A 48 -8.77 8.52 -10.62
C LEU A 48 -10.07 9.09 -11.24
N LYS A 49 -10.16 10.42 -11.36
CA LYS A 49 -11.30 11.09 -12.00
C LYS A 49 -11.45 10.73 -13.49
N ASP A 50 -10.32 10.46 -14.16
CA ASP A 50 -10.30 9.98 -15.55
C ASP A 50 -10.73 8.50 -15.66
N GLY A 51 -11.20 7.86 -14.59
CA GLY A 51 -11.59 6.46 -14.56
C GLY A 51 -10.42 5.47 -14.63
N LYS A 52 -9.20 5.92 -14.36
CA LYS A 52 -7.99 5.09 -14.41
C LYS A 52 -7.71 4.47 -13.05
N PRO A 53 -7.52 3.14 -12.95
CA PRO A 53 -7.28 2.48 -11.68
C PRO A 53 -5.90 2.80 -11.10
N LEU A 54 -5.84 2.92 -9.77
CA LEU A 54 -4.63 3.23 -9.01
C LEU A 54 -4.44 2.20 -7.89
N GLY A 55 -3.23 1.65 -7.79
CA GLY A 55 -2.79 0.83 -6.67
C GLY A 55 -2.11 1.67 -5.59
N MET A 56 -2.36 1.33 -4.33
CA MET A 56 -1.75 2.00 -3.18
C MET A 56 -1.47 0.99 -2.08
N PHE A 57 -0.34 1.16 -1.41
CA PHE A 57 0.03 0.46 -0.18
C PHE A 57 0.03 1.48 0.97
N PRO A 58 -1.08 1.62 1.70
CA PRO A 58 -1.27 2.75 2.62
C PRO A 58 -0.30 2.78 3.81
N ALA A 59 0.32 1.65 4.16
CA ALA A 59 1.35 1.59 5.20
C ALA A 59 2.66 2.28 4.78
N GLY A 60 2.85 2.57 3.48
CA GLY A 60 4.06 3.21 2.95
C GLY A 60 5.33 2.37 3.04
N GLU A 61 5.33 1.31 3.83
CA GLU A 61 6.46 0.42 4.09
C GLU A 61 6.07 -1.05 4.00
N VAL A 62 7.08 -1.89 3.90
CA VAL A 62 6.92 -3.35 3.92
C VAL A 62 6.62 -3.82 5.34
N SER A 63 5.68 -4.78 5.48
CA SER A 63 5.33 -5.43 6.75
C SER A 63 6.55 -5.96 7.48
N THR A 64 6.52 -5.90 8.80
CA THR A 64 7.57 -6.38 9.69
C THR A 64 7.03 -7.40 10.70
N TYR A 65 7.91 -8.13 11.38
CA TYR A 65 7.49 -9.01 12.47
C TYR A 65 7.29 -8.20 13.75
N LYS A 66 6.08 -8.30 14.34
CA LYS A 66 5.80 -7.88 15.70
C LYS A 66 6.05 -9.08 16.63
N ASP A 67 6.84 -8.86 17.69
CA ASP A 67 7.19 -9.87 18.70
C ASP A 67 7.78 -11.18 18.10
N GLY A 68 8.42 -11.08 16.93
CA GLY A 68 9.07 -12.19 16.25
C GLY A 68 8.13 -13.25 15.64
N LYS A 69 6.84 -13.12 15.81
CA LYS A 69 5.85 -14.13 15.41
C LYS A 69 4.84 -13.64 14.38
N LEU A 70 4.24 -12.47 14.61
CA LEU A 70 3.17 -11.95 13.77
C LEU A 70 3.72 -10.95 12.77
N MET A 71 3.40 -11.16 11.47
CA MET A 71 3.72 -10.20 10.43
C MET A 71 2.62 -9.14 10.37
N VAL A 72 3.00 -7.89 10.56
CA VAL A 72 2.08 -6.75 10.58
C VAL A 72 2.62 -5.60 9.75
N ASP A 73 1.69 -4.85 9.15
CA ASP A 73 2.01 -3.54 8.58
C ASP A 73 2.11 -2.50 9.68
N LYS A 74 2.89 -1.47 9.45
CA LYS A 74 2.78 -0.23 10.22
C LYS A 74 1.35 0.33 10.13
N PRO A 75 0.95 1.22 11.07
CA PRO A 75 -0.28 1.98 10.89
C PRO A 75 -0.34 2.59 9.50
N TRP A 76 -1.51 2.60 8.90
CA TRP A 76 -1.67 3.19 7.58
C TRP A 76 -1.54 4.70 7.65
N GLU A 77 -0.83 5.28 6.70
CA GLU A 77 -0.52 6.71 6.66
C GLU A 77 -1.78 7.54 6.45
N GLU A 78 -2.01 8.50 7.34
CA GLU A 78 -3.18 9.38 7.31
C GLU A 78 -3.30 10.13 5.97
N GLY A 79 -2.17 10.56 5.41
CA GLY A 79 -2.11 11.22 4.10
C GLY A 79 -2.64 10.34 2.96
N ALA A 80 -2.31 9.05 2.97
CA ALA A 80 -2.82 8.09 2.00
C ALA A 80 -4.34 7.91 2.12
N LEU A 81 -4.83 7.78 3.34
CA LEU A 81 -6.26 7.63 3.64
C LEU A 81 -7.08 8.86 3.23
N LYS A 82 -6.56 10.07 3.49
CA LYS A 82 -7.16 11.33 3.03
C LYS A 82 -7.28 11.40 1.51
N VAL A 83 -6.26 10.92 0.78
CA VAL A 83 -6.31 10.86 -0.69
C VAL A 83 -7.36 9.88 -1.18
N ILE A 84 -7.44 8.67 -0.59
CA ILE A 84 -8.45 7.66 -0.92
C ILE A 84 -9.85 8.24 -0.69
N ARG A 85 -10.10 8.80 0.48
CA ARG A 85 -11.40 9.39 0.85
C ARG A 85 -11.79 10.55 -0.07
N LYS A 86 -10.84 11.43 -0.40
CA LYS A 86 -11.08 12.58 -1.28
C LYS A 86 -11.34 12.18 -2.73
N ALA A 87 -10.84 11.04 -3.16
CA ALA A 87 -11.03 10.55 -4.52
C ALA A 87 -12.49 10.19 -4.83
N GLN A 88 -13.30 9.83 -3.81
CA GLN A 88 -14.71 9.44 -3.96
C GLN A 88 -14.91 8.39 -5.06
N VAL A 89 -14.08 7.34 -5.03
CA VAL A 89 -14.14 6.20 -5.96
C VAL A 89 -14.23 4.89 -5.18
N PRO A 90 -14.78 3.82 -5.74
CA PRO A 90 -14.80 2.51 -5.08
C PRO A 90 -13.39 2.03 -4.76
N VAL A 91 -13.22 1.41 -3.57
CA VAL A 91 -11.97 0.81 -3.11
C VAL A 91 -12.07 -0.71 -3.23
N VAL A 92 -11.08 -1.34 -3.85
CA VAL A 92 -10.97 -2.80 -3.93
C VAL A 92 -9.85 -3.25 -3.01
N PRO A 93 -10.14 -3.91 -1.87
CA PRO A 93 -9.11 -4.45 -1.00
C PRO A 93 -8.43 -5.64 -1.66
N ILE A 94 -7.09 -5.67 -1.59
CA ILE A 94 -6.28 -6.74 -2.18
C ILE A 94 -5.27 -7.21 -1.14
N TYR A 95 -5.22 -8.53 -0.91
CA TYR A 95 -4.27 -9.13 0.00
C TYR A 95 -3.29 -10.05 -0.74
N PHE A 96 -2.00 -9.81 -0.53
CA PHE A 96 -0.92 -10.61 -1.12
C PHE A 96 -0.35 -11.58 -0.08
N HIS A 97 -0.45 -12.89 -0.34
CA HIS A 97 0.19 -13.92 0.47
C HIS A 97 1.67 -14.03 0.10
N ALA A 98 2.44 -12.99 0.36
CA ALA A 98 3.85 -12.92 0.05
C ALA A 98 4.69 -12.63 1.31
N LYS A 99 5.90 -13.16 1.33
CA LYS A 99 6.89 -12.92 2.39
C LYS A 99 8.24 -12.66 1.75
N ASN A 100 8.97 -11.72 2.30
CA ASN A 100 10.37 -11.49 1.96
C ASN A 100 11.28 -12.58 2.54
N SER A 101 12.56 -12.53 2.24
CA SER A 101 13.52 -13.49 2.77
C SER A 101 13.72 -13.35 4.28
N LYS A 102 14.18 -14.42 4.93
CA LYS A 102 14.53 -14.37 6.36
C LYS A 102 15.61 -13.32 6.65
N LEU A 103 16.54 -13.15 5.71
CA LEU A 103 17.61 -12.12 5.81
C LEU A 103 17.03 -10.71 5.80
N PHE A 104 16.02 -10.44 4.96
CA PHE A 104 15.34 -9.14 4.95
C PHE A 104 14.75 -8.80 6.33
N TYR A 105 14.06 -9.74 6.95
CA TYR A 105 13.48 -9.54 8.28
C TYR A 105 14.53 -9.49 9.40
N PHE A 106 15.65 -10.17 9.25
CA PHE A 106 16.78 -10.07 10.17
C PHE A 106 17.37 -8.66 10.13
N LEU A 107 17.63 -8.14 8.93
CA LEU A 107 18.15 -6.78 8.75
C LEU A 107 17.21 -5.70 9.30
N SER A 108 15.89 -5.92 9.24
CA SER A 108 14.92 -4.99 9.82
C SER A 108 15.02 -4.83 11.35
N LYS A 109 15.62 -5.81 12.04
CA LYS A 109 15.89 -5.73 13.48
C LYS A 109 17.15 -4.94 13.81
N ILE A 110 18.05 -4.80 12.85
CA ILE A 110 19.35 -4.15 13.03
C ILE A 110 19.27 -2.69 12.61
N ASN A 111 18.80 -2.43 11.38
CA ASN A 111 18.77 -1.09 10.80
C ASN A 111 17.81 -1.02 9.60
N ASP A 112 16.90 -0.04 9.64
CA ASP A 112 15.92 0.20 8.58
C ASP A 112 16.57 0.58 7.23
N THR A 113 17.71 1.25 7.24
CA THR A 113 18.46 1.61 6.02
C THR A 113 18.98 0.36 5.33
N LEU A 114 19.56 -0.58 6.07
CA LEU A 114 20.05 -1.86 5.53
C LEU A 114 18.89 -2.70 4.97
N ARG A 115 17.74 -2.70 5.65
CA ARG A 115 16.52 -3.33 5.16
C ARG A 115 16.09 -2.73 3.84
N THR A 116 16.04 -1.40 3.75
CA THR A 116 15.64 -0.69 2.52
C THR A 116 16.59 -0.96 1.36
N ALA A 117 17.91 -0.98 1.62
CA ALA A 117 18.93 -1.33 0.62
C ALA A 117 18.77 -2.77 0.09
N LYS A 118 18.21 -3.67 0.90
CA LYS A 118 17.97 -5.08 0.51
C LYS A 118 16.75 -5.24 -0.42
N LEU A 119 15.78 -4.32 -0.43
CA LEU A 119 14.51 -4.43 -1.19
C LEU A 119 14.70 -4.75 -2.69
N PRO A 120 15.63 -4.13 -3.45
CA PRO A 120 15.80 -4.47 -4.86
C PRO A 120 16.16 -5.93 -5.08
N SER A 121 16.98 -6.52 -4.18
CA SER A 121 17.36 -7.93 -4.30
C SER A 121 16.22 -8.90 -3.93
N GLU A 122 15.24 -8.47 -3.12
CA GLU A 122 14.06 -9.29 -2.81
C GLU A 122 13.21 -9.52 -4.05
N LEU A 123 13.14 -8.58 -4.99
CA LEU A 123 12.47 -8.80 -6.29
C LEU A 123 13.04 -10.00 -7.04
N LEU A 124 14.36 -10.17 -7.00
CA LEU A 124 15.03 -11.29 -7.67
C LEU A 124 14.76 -12.62 -6.98
N THR A 125 14.60 -12.62 -5.65
CA THR A 125 14.29 -13.83 -4.88
C THR A 125 12.87 -14.34 -5.14
N GLN A 126 11.95 -13.47 -5.60
CA GLN A 126 10.57 -13.82 -5.91
C GLN A 126 10.38 -14.41 -7.33
N LYS A 127 11.40 -14.36 -8.20
CA LYS A 127 11.30 -14.73 -9.62
C LYS A 127 10.72 -16.10 -9.91
N LYS A 128 10.80 -17.06 -8.97
CA LYS A 128 10.30 -18.44 -9.13
C LYS A 128 9.17 -18.79 -8.16
N ARG A 129 8.61 -17.81 -7.44
CA ARG A 129 7.57 -18.05 -6.45
C ARG A 129 6.19 -17.74 -7.01
N VAL A 130 5.24 -18.61 -6.71
CA VAL A 130 3.83 -18.32 -6.95
C VAL A 130 3.33 -17.46 -5.79
N ILE A 131 2.92 -16.25 -6.10
CA ILE A 131 2.32 -15.33 -5.13
C ILE A 131 0.80 -15.47 -5.24
N LYS A 132 0.17 -15.94 -4.17
CA LYS A 132 -1.29 -15.99 -4.09
C LYS A 132 -1.81 -14.58 -3.77
N VAL A 133 -2.81 -14.16 -4.51
CA VAL A 133 -3.47 -12.86 -4.33
C VAL A 133 -4.95 -13.11 -4.10
N ARG A 134 -5.53 -12.43 -3.12
CA ARG A 134 -6.97 -12.40 -2.89
C ARG A 134 -7.49 -11.00 -3.11
N ILE A 135 -8.57 -10.92 -3.85
CA ILE A 135 -9.25 -9.67 -4.22
C ILE A 135 -10.63 -9.71 -3.56
N GLY A 136 -10.89 -8.71 -2.72
CA GLY A 136 -12.17 -8.56 -2.05
C GLY A 136 -13.23 -7.91 -2.93
N LYS A 137 -14.43 -7.80 -2.37
CA LYS A 137 -15.51 -7.06 -3.02
C LYS A 137 -15.18 -5.56 -3.02
N PRO A 138 -15.57 -4.83 -4.08
CA PRO A 138 -15.44 -3.38 -4.07
C PRO A 138 -16.26 -2.76 -2.94
N ILE A 139 -15.63 -1.85 -2.20
CA ILE A 139 -16.24 -1.04 -1.16
C ILE A 139 -16.78 0.22 -1.84
N SER A 140 -18.07 0.44 -1.76
CA SER A 140 -18.72 1.60 -2.39
C SER A 140 -18.33 2.92 -1.71
N VAL A 141 -18.52 4.02 -2.40
CA VAL A 141 -18.32 5.37 -1.83
C VAL A 141 -19.29 5.61 -0.66
N ALA A 142 -20.52 5.12 -0.77
CA ALA A 142 -21.50 5.24 0.31
C ALA A 142 -21.01 4.54 1.58
N GLU A 143 -20.55 3.28 1.47
CA GLU A 143 -20.00 2.52 2.60
C GLU A 143 -18.74 3.19 3.20
N GLN A 144 -17.90 3.81 2.37
CA GLN A 144 -16.73 4.56 2.83
C GLN A 144 -17.10 5.81 3.62
N ASN A 145 -18.19 6.47 3.27
CA ASN A 145 -18.64 7.72 3.90
C ASN A 145 -19.41 7.50 5.21
N GLU A 146 -19.67 6.26 5.63
CA GLU A 146 -20.24 5.91 6.92
C GLU A 146 -19.31 6.21 8.10
N TYR A 147 -18.01 6.36 7.84
CA TYR A 147 -16.97 6.58 8.85
C TYR A 147 -16.60 8.06 8.90
N GLU A 148 -16.81 8.71 10.04
CA GLU A 148 -16.57 10.15 10.21
C GLU A 148 -15.08 10.45 10.40
N SER A 149 -14.42 9.74 11.32
CA SER A 149 -13.00 9.94 11.59
C SER A 149 -12.10 9.21 10.58
N ILE A 150 -10.87 9.70 10.43
CA ILE A 150 -9.88 9.07 9.55
C ILE A 150 -9.35 7.77 10.18
N GLU A 151 -9.34 7.69 11.49
CA GLU A 151 -8.94 6.55 12.29
C GLU A 151 -9.90 5.38 12.09
N GLU A 152 -11.21 5.60 12.25
CA GLU A 152 -12.25 4.58 12.02
C GLU A 152 -12.25 4.12 10.57
N TYR A 153 -12.10 5.04 9.63
CA TYR A 153 -11.99 4.74 8.21
C TYR A 153 -10.76 3.88 7.91
N SER A 154 -9.62 4.19 8.55
CA SER A 154 -8.40 3.39 8.46
C SER A 154 -8.61 1.96 8.94
N GLU A 155 -9.20 1.81 10.13
CA GLU A 155 -9.48 0.51 10.73
C GLU A 155 -10.43 -0.32 9.87
N PHE A 156 -11.47 0.31 9.36
CA PHE A 156 -12.43 -0.32 8.45
C PHE A 156 -11.75 -0.87 7.19
N LEU A 157 -11.02 -0.06 6.44
CA LEU A 157 -10.34 -0.50 5.23
C LEU A 157 -9.27 -1.57 5.52
N ARG A 158 -8.55 -1.40 6.62
CA ARG A 158 -7.55 -2.35 7.06
C ARG A 158 -8.18 -3.68 7.43
N LYS A 159 -9.26 -3.68 8.19
CA LYS A 159 -10.04 -4.88 8.53
C LYS A 159 -10.53 -5.60 7.28
N LYS A 160 -11.17 -4.89 6.33
CA LYS A 160 -11.62 -5.46 5.05
C LYS A 160 -10.48 -6.11 4.25
N THR A 161 -9.28 -5.53 4.31
CA THR A 161 -8.10 -6.06 3.62
C THR A 161 -7.54 -7.31 4.33
N TYR A 162 -7.40 -7.28 5.66
CA TYR A 162 -6.84 -8.41 6.41
C TYR A 162 -7.79 -9.60 6.56
N MET A 163 -9.09 -9.41 6.49
CA MET A 163 -10.06 -10.52 6.41
C MET A 163 -9.82 -11.41 5.19
N LEU A 164 -9.19 -10.90 4.14
CA LEU A 164 -8.77 -11.68 2.98
C LEU A 164 -7.59 -12.62 3.27
N ALA A 165 -6.88 -12.44 4.37
CA ALA A 165 -5.79 -13.34 4.78
C ALA A 165 -6.34 -14.71 5.16
N ASN A 166 -7.49 -14.77 5.84
CA ASN A 166 -8.14 -15.99 6.28
C ASN A 166 -9.63 -16.01 5.92
N PRO A 167 -10.01 -16.52 4.74
CA PRO A 167 -11.39 -16.50 4.25
C PRO A 167 -12.34 -17.40 5.03
N PHE A 168 -11.85 -18.20 5.96
CA PHE A 168 -12.65 -19.15 6.75
C PHE A 168 -13.00 -18.62 8.15
N GLU A 169 -12.38 -17.56 8.61
CA GLU A 169 -12.85 -16.83 9.78
C GLU A 169 -14.08 -16.01 9.38
N LYS A 170 -15.26 -16.63 9.57
CA LYS A 170 -16.52 -15.91 9.54
C LYS A 170 -16.50 -14.80 10.59
N ASP A 171 -17.13 -13.70 10.29
CA ASP A 171 -17.36 -12.42 10.97
C ASP A 171 -17.48 -12.36 12.52
N ASN A 172 -16.87 -13.25 13.25
CA ASN A 172 -16.97 -13.30 14.70
C ASN A 172 -15.58 -13.18 15.33
N ASN A 173 -15.08 -12.04 15.54
CA ASN A 173 -14.01 -11.63 16.46
C ASN A 173 -13.03 -10.62 15.85
N PHE A 174 -13.48 -9.38 15.82
CA PHE A 174 -12.58 -8.23 15.92
C PHE A 174 -13.29 -7.13 16.73
#